data_ed0622e47f03939e22182dea57030c32
#
_entry.id   ed0622e47f03939e22182dea57030c32
#
_cell.length_a   1.000
_cell.length_b   1.000
_cell.length_c   1.000
_cell.angle_alpha   90.00
_cell.angle_beta   90.00
_cell.angle_gamma   90.00
#
_symmetry.space_group_name_H-M   'P 1'
#
loop_
_entity.id
_entity.type
_entity.pdbx_description
1 polymer ?
#
loop_
_entity_poly.entity_id
_entity_poly.type
_entity_poly.pdbx_seq_one_letter_code
_entity_poly.pdbx_strand_id
1 'polypeptide(L)'
;MPKNKIGQIEKIGVDTDGLEIFRVRVETGSRDKRSAKMITVRGTMRDAQAAASMLYVELRSTASNREIPEITLNQYFYGRFIPILEKENKTNSTIDGYVKNFRKWISPNHGERILANLGEHDVRNLIEQSGTPRNTLRTYRAILNRAKSDGFMRHKMDLTGLDAKAKKKKRPAPWSPMELKQAADTLADDEMAYLTLLVGSAGLRKEENLAITPADVQILKMPTPQGVKKYVLLDIHAAYTDEDGLKVTKTEQSKRQALVLPEFTDRFLLALEATKPSIEQVEGCWLIKHKTSWHRSRKAKYKIETVMGNRKDAQVVANRLAAETAAKYKLGSAPKLKEVADDIWTVTVFNGYVDTMERTIKPEAFIGTEQEAMRHALEQWSNRRILPCAGETLRGHWETALRKHGLRFIPVNNLRHTSETLMAASGVSTPTISSMHGHAQFKTDFQHYIDLNVEAILDAADKVDTFMASDMASGGFTLESLVENTDF
;
A
#
# COMPACT_ATOMS: atom_id res chain seq x y z
N MET A 1 -31.62 -38.26 -20.44
CA MET A 1 -32.04 -36.84 -20.45
C MET A 1 -30.90 -36.03 -21.03
N PRO A 2 -31.12 -35.21 -22.07
CA PRO A 2 -30.05 -34.41 -22.65
C PRO A 2 -29.59 -33.36 -21.61
N LYS A 3 -28.30 -33.34 -21.29
CA LYS A 3 -27.70 -32.30 -20.49
C LYS A 3 -27.84 -30.96 -21.24
N ASN A 4 -28.75 -30.09 -20.83
CA ASN A 4 -28.85 -28.76 -21.33
C ASN A 4 -27.54 -27.99 -21.05
N LYS A 5 -26.70 -27.85 -22.04
CA LYS A 5 -25.52 -26.97 -21.98
C LYS A 5 -26.02 -25.53 -22.01
N ILE A 6 -26.06 -24.88 -20.83
CA ILE A 6 -26.56 -23.50 -20.66
C ILE A 6 -25.53 -22.46 -21.19
N GLY A 7 -24.54 -22.86 -21.95
CA GLY A 7 -23.54 -21.97 -22.55
C GLY A 7 -22.21 -22.65 -22.77
N GLN A 8 -21.34 -21.98 -23.50
CA GLN A 8 -19.94 -22.38 -23.66
C GLN A 8 -19.11 -21.61 -22.64
N ILE A 9 -18.31 -22.32 -21.84
CA ILE A 9 -17.41 -21.76 -20.85
C ILE A 9 -15.99 -22.20 -21.22
N GLU A 10 -15.12 -21.23 -21.46
CA GLU A 10 -13.73 -21.45 -21.82
C GLU A 10 -12.84 -20.76 -20.79
N LYS A 11 -11.85 -21.48 -20.25
CA LYS A 11 -10.81 -20.88 -19.41
C LYS A 11 -9.81 -20.17 -20.31
N ILE A 12 -9.64 -18.86 -20.13
CA ILE A 12 -8.77 -18.02 -20.98
C ILE A 12 -7.49 -17.56 -20.28
N GLY A 13 -7.36 -17.77 -18.97
CA GLY A 13 -6.16 -17.41 -18.23
C GLY A 13 -6.31 -17.52 -16.73
N VAL A 14 -5.32 -16.97 -16.04
CA VAL A 14 -5.29 -16.79 -14.59
C VAL A 14 -4.84 -15.33 -14.36
N ASP A 15 -5.47 -14.62 -13.43
CA ASP A 15 -5.07 -13.25 -13.09
C ASP A 15 -3.85 -13.23 -12.14
N THR A 16 -3.39 -12.03 -11.82
CA THR A 16 -2.26 -11.79 -10.91
C THR A 16 -2.47 -12.32 -9.49
N ASP A 17 -3.73 -12.52 -9.09
CA ASP A 17 -4.12 -13.05 -7.77
C ASP A 17 -4.30 -14.57 -7.77
N GLY A 18 -3.96 -15.25 -8.88
CA GLY A 18 -4.12 -16.71 -9.05
C GLY A 18 -5.56 -17.14 -9.32
N LEU A 19 -6.48 -16.21 -9.62
CA LEU A 19 -7.86 -16.53 -9.95
C LEU A 19 -7.99 -16.89 -11.44
N GLU A 20 -8.74 -17.95 -11.72
CA GLU A 20 -9.01 -18.34 -13.09
C GLU A 20 -9.93 -17.34 -13.80
N ILE A 21 -9.64 -17.08 -15.07
CA ILE A 21 -10.43 -16.19 -15.93
C ILE A 21 -11.14 -17.07 -16.95
N PHE A 22 -12.47 -16.93 -17.00
CA PHE A 22 -13.32 -17.67 -17.91
C PHE A 22 -14.04 -16.76 -18.89
N ARG A 23 -14.11 -17.16 -20.15
CA ARG A 23 -15.00 -16.59 -21.15
C ARG A 23 -16.26 -17.42 -21.18
N VAL A 24 -17.41 -16.76 -20.94
CA VAL A 24 -18.74 -17.39 -20.94
C VAL A 24 -19.52 -16.85 -22.11
N ARG A 25 -19.97 -17.72 -23.00
CA ARG A 25 -20.82 -17.40 -24.15
C ARG A 25 -22.14 -18.14 -24.06
N VAL A 26 -23.25 -17.41 -24.08
CA VAL A 26 -24.60 -17.94 -24.06
C VAL A 26 -25.33 -17.54 -25.34
N GLU A 27 -25.96 -18.51 -25.97
CA GLU A 27 -26.77 -18.30 -27.18
C GLU A 27 -28.24 -18.61 -26.87
N THR A 28 -29.14 -17.75 -27.34
CA THR A 28 -30.59 -17.94 -27.24
C THR A 28 -31.26 -17.58 -28.57
N GLY A 29 -32.43 -18.17 -28.80
CA GLY A 29 -33.24 -17.90 -29.99
C GLY A 29 -33.41 -19.12 -30.89
N SER A 30 -34.33 -19.00 -31.88
CA SER A 30 -34.57 -20.00 -32.95
C SER A 30 -33.50 -19.90 -34.06
N ARG A 31 -33.46 -20.87 -34.94
CA ARG A 31 -32.46 -20.97 -36.02
C ARG A 31 -32.29 -19.66 -36.82
N ASP A 32 -33.33 -18.87 -36.96
CA ASP A 32 -33.36 -17.63 -37.78
C ASP A 32 -33.13 -16.33 -36.98
N LYS A 33 -33.17 -16.38 -35.66
CA LYS A 33 -32.95 -15.21 -34.77
C LYS A 33 -32.09 -15.63 -33.54
N ARG A 34 -30.83 -15.92 -33.79
CA ARG A 34 -29.88 -16.20 -32.70
C ARG A 34 -29.30 -14.90 -32.16
N SER A 35 -29.40 -14.68 -30.87
CA SER A 35 -28.62 -13.69 -30.16
C SER A 35 -27.60 -14.40 -29.28
N ALA A 36 -26.34 -13.94 -29.33
CA ALA A 36 -25.28 -14.44 -28.48
C ALA A 36 -24.76 -13.30 -27.61
N LYS A 37 -24.56 -13.57 -26.35
CA LYS A 37 -23.90 -12.63 -25.42
C LYS A 37 -22.70 -13.31 -24.79
N MET A 38 -21.64 -12.55 -24.61
CA MET A 38 -20.38 -13.04 -24.06
C MET A 38 -19.94 -12.14 -22.91
N ILE A 39 -19.48 -12.77 -21.84
CA ILE A 39 -18.92 -12.09 -20.66
C ILE A 39 -17.66 -12.79 -20.20
N THR A 40 -16.81 -12.05 -19.49
CA THR A 40 -15.62 -12.58 -18.82
C THR A 40 -15.90 -12.68 -17.32
N VAL A 41 -15.57 -13.82 -16.72
CA VAL A 41 -15.77 -14.11 -15.30
C VAL A 41 -14.44 -14.48 -14.66
N ARG A 42 -14.10 -13.81 -13.56
CA ARG A 42 -12.93 -14.15 -12.74
C ARG A 42 -13.39 -14.98 -11.55
N GLY A 43 -12.85 -16.17 -11.39
CA GLY A 43 -13.26 -17.02 -10.30
C GLY A 43 -13.07 -18.51 -10.56
N THR A 44 -13.94 -19.32 -9.98
CA THR A 44 -13.98 -20.76 -10.18
C THR A 44 -14.85 -21.13 -11.39
N MET A 45 -14.74 -22.36 -11.87
CA MET A 45 -15.66 -22.91 -12.88
C MET A 45 -17.13 -22.80 -12.44
N ARG A 46 -17.41 -22.90 -11.12
CA ARG A 46 -18.75 -22.76 -10.56
C ARG A 46 -19.28 -21.34 -10.71
N ASP A 47 -18.42 -20.33 -10.50
CA ASP A 47 -18.77 -18.92 -10.69
C ASP A 47 -19.09 -18.64 -12.18
N ALA A 48 -18.32 -19.23 -13.09
CA ALA A 48 -18.56 -19.13 -14.53
C ALA A 48 -19.88 -19.81 -14.94
N GLN A 49 -20.23 -20.96 -14.35
CA GLN A 49 -21.51 -21.63 -14.57
C GLN A 49 -22.68 -20.82 -14.02
N ALA A 50 -22.54 -20.22 -12.85
CA ALA A 50 -23.53 -19.32 -12.28
C ALA A 50 -23.80 -18.13 -13.20
N ALA A 51 -22.73 -17.51 -13.74
CA ALA A 51 -22.83 -16.42 -14.69
C ALA A 51 -23.48 -16.84 -16.01
N ALA A 52 -23.18 -18.04 -16.51
CA ALA A 52 -23.82 -18.59 -17.71
C ALA A 52 -25.33 -18.75 -17.54
N SER A 53 -25.75 -19.30 -16.39
CA SER A 53 -27.15 -19.52 -16.05
C SER A 53 -27.92 -18.19 -15.99
N MET A 54 -27.31 -17.18 -15.37
CA MET A 54 -27.89 -15.86 -15.30
C MET A 54 -28.03 -15.21 -16.66
N LEU A 55 -26.98 -15.26 -17.49
CA LEU A 55 -27.00 -14.71 -18.84
C LEU A 55 -28.09 -15.35 -19.69
N TYR A 56 -28.31 -16.65 -19.51
CA TYR A 56 -29.40 -17.38 -20.16
C TYR A 56 -30.79 -16.89 -19.72
N VAL A 57 -30.98 -16.67 -18.40
CA VAL A 57 -32.24 -16.13 -17.87
C VAL A 57 -32.47 -14.71 -18.39
N GLU A 58 -31.46 -13.84 -18.38
CA GLU A 58 -31.55 -12.47 -18.91
C GLU A 58 -31.96 -12.46 -20.38
N LEU A 59 -31.36 -13.28 -21.22
CA LEU A 59 -31.67 -13.36 -22.64
C LEU A 59 -33.07 -13.92 -22.92
N ARG A 60 -33.63 -14.71 -22.02
CA ARG A 60 -35.02 -15.21 -22.09
C ARG A 60 -36.06 -14.21 -21.56
N SER A 61 -35.73 -13.45 -20.52
CA SER A 61 -36.66 -12.50 -19.86
C SER A 61 -36.94 -11.26 -20.70
N THR A 62 -36.13 -10.95 -21.70
CA THR A 62 -36.42 -9.90 -22.68
C THR A 62 -37.65 -10.20 -23.56
N ALA A 63 -38.25 -11.39 -23.45
CA ALA A 63 -39.34 -11.84 -24.30
C ALA A 63 -40.74 -11.91 -23.65
N SER A 64 -40.95 -11.85 -22.35
CA SER A 64 -42.29 -11.79 -21.76
C SER A 64 -42.34 -11.34 -20.27
N ASN A 65 -43.29 -10.46 -20.01
CA ASN A 65 -43.96 -10.10 -18.73
C ASN A 65 -43.21 -10.35 -17.39
N ARG A 66 -42.81 -9.25 -16.72
CA ARG A 66 -42.85 -8.87 -15.29
C ARG A 66 -42.76 -9.95 -14.17
N GLU A 67 -42.35 -11.17 -14.47
CA GLU A 67 -41.97 -12.12 -13.41
C GLU A 67 -40.50 -11.85 -13.05
N ILE A 68 -40.24 -11.75 -11.74
CA ILE A 68 -38.87 -11.57 -11.24
C ILE A 68 -38.12 -12.87 -11.53
N PRO A 69 -36.97 -12.78 -12.25
CA PRO A 69 -36.22 -14.00 -12.57
C PRO A 69 -35.73 -14.71 -11.30
N GLU A 70 -35.97 -15.99 -11.20
CA GLU A 70 -35.43 -16.85 -10.13
C GLU A 70 -33.95 -17.14 -10.37
N ILE A 71 -33.11 -16.23 -9.91
CA ILE A 71 -31.65 -16.35 -9.99
C ILE A 71 -31.06 -16.34 -8.58
N THR A 72 -29.94 -17.06 -8.42
CA THR A 72 -29.21 -17.04 -7.15
C THR A 72 -28.41 -15.76 -6.98
N LEU A 73 -28.04 -15.45 -5.74
CA LEU A 73 -27.17 -14.31 -5.46
C LEU A 73 -25.79 -14.43 -6.14
N ASN A 74 -25.24 -15.65 -6.23
CA ASN A 74 -24.01 -15.91 -6.98
C ASN A 74 -24.18 -15.62 -8.48
N GLN A 75 -25.28 -16.08 -9.09
CA GLN A 75 -25.57 -15.82 -10.49
C GLN A 75 -25.70 -14.33 -10.79
N TYR A 76 -26.40 -13.59 -9.92
CA TYR A 76 -26.52 -12.14 -10.06
C TYR A 76 -25.16 -11.45 -9.89
N PHE A 77 -24.39 -11.81 -8.87
CA PHE A 77 -23.12 -11.18 -8.56
C PHE A 77 -22.13 -11.29 -9.72
N TYR A 78 -21.85 -12.52 -10.18
CA TYR A 78 -20.87 -12.74 -11.22
C TYR A 78 -21.40 -12.44 -12.64
N GLY A 79 -22.66 -12.74 -12.90
CA GLY A 79 -23.24 -12.58 -14.24
C GLY A 79 -23.74 -11.17 -14.56
N ARG A 80 -23.99 -10.35 -13.54
CA ARG A 80 -24.56 -9.02 -13.75
C ARG A 80 -23.81 -7.93 -13.00
N PHE A 81 -23.67 -8.04 -11.69
CA PHE A 81 -23.12 -6.97 -10.87
C PHE A 81 -21.69 -6.62 -11.23
N ILE A 82 -20.79 -7.62 -11.31
CA ILE A 82 -19.38 -7.40 -11.69
C ILE A 82 -19.24 -6.85 -13.12
N PRO A 83 -19.86 -7.43 -14.17
CA PRO A 83 -19.80 -6.88 -15.52
C PRO A 83 -20.29 -5.44 -15.63
N ILE A 84 -21.26 -5.04 -14.81
CA ILE A 84 -21.73 -3.65 -14.80
C ILE A 84 -20.66 -2.73 -14.20
N LEU A 85 -20.00 -3.12 -13.10
CA LEU A 85 -18.92 -2.34 -12.51
C LEU A 85 -17.76 -2.15 -13.48
N GLU A 86 -17.41 -3.19 -14.25
CA GLU A 86 -16.39 -3.15 -15.31
C GLU A 86 -16.82 -2.14 -16.43
N LYS A 87 -18.07 -2.22 -16.88
CA LYS A 87 -18.63 -1.28 -17.86
C LYS A 87 -18.69 0.17 -17.36
N GLU A 88 -18.89 0.36 -16.07
CA GLU A 88 -18.85 1.68 -15.41
C GLU A 88 -17.40 2.16 -15.17
N ASN A 89 -16.40 1.46 -15.66
CA ASN A 89 -14.98 1.77 -15.48
C ASN A 89 -14.58 1.94 -14.00
N LYS A 90 -15.15 1.11 -13.10
CA LYS A 90 -14.68 1.06 -11.72
C LYS A 90 -13.27 0.48 -11.70
N THR A 91 -12.44 0.99 -10.78
CA THR A 91 -11.04 0.52 -10.65
C THR A 91 -11.01 -0.96 -10.25
N ASN A 92 -9.99 -1.69 -10.71
CA ASN A 92 -9.80 -3.10 -10.36
C ASN A 92 -9.76 -3.29 -8.84
N SER A 93 -9.08 -2.41 -8.10
CA SER A 93 -9.06 -2.43 -6.63
C SER A 93 -10.46 -2.32 -5.98
N THR A 94 -11.39 -1.60 -6.61
CA THR A 94 -12.79 -1.51 -6.15
C THR A 94 -13.53 -2.81 -6.41
N ILE A 95 -13.39 -3.36 -7.62
CA ILE A 95 -14.02 -4.63 -8.02
C ILE A 95 -13.50 -5.77 -7.14
N ASP A 96 -12.19 -5.86 -6.96
CA ASP A 96 -11.54 -6.86 -6.11
C ASP A 96 -11.99 -6.76 -4.64
N GLY A 97 -12.19 -5.54 -4.15
CA GLY A 97 -12.75 -5.32 -2.81
C GLY A 97 -14.14 -5.93 -2.65
N TYR A 98 -15.01 -5.81 -3.66
CA TYR A 98 -16.32 -6.47 -3.68
C TYR A 98 -16.18 -7.99 -3.79
N VAL A 99 -15.34 -8.48 -4.71
CA VAL A 99 -15.13 -9.92 -4.93
C VAL A 99 -14.55 -10.59 -3.69
N LYS A 100 -13.49 -10.05 -3.08
CA LYS A 100 -12.87 -10.59 -1.86
C LYS A 100 -13.87 -10.69 -0.70
N ASN A 101 -14.66 -9.62 -0.49
CA ASN A 101 -15.66 -9.61 0.59
C ASN A 101 -16.82 -10.57 0.29
N PHE A 102 -17.34 -10.57 -0.94
CA PHE A 102 -18.43 -11.45 -1.37
C PHE A 102 -18.04 -12.92 -1.21
N ARG A 103 -16.88 -13.33 -1.70
CA ARG A 103 -16.38 -14.71 -1.59
C ARG A 103 -16.16 -15.16 -0.16
N LYS A 104 -15.62 -14.27 0.67
CA LYS A 104 -15.27 -14.63 2.05
C LYS A 104 -16.50 -14.77 2.94
N TRP A 105 -17.51 -13.91 2.78
CA TRP A 105 -18.60 -13.80 3.74
C TRP A 105 -19.97 -14.09 3.13
N ILE A 106 -20.25 -13.62 1.91
CA ILE A 106 -21.61 -13.63 1.36
C ILE A 106 -21.87 -14.93 0.59
N SER A 107 -21.02 -15.28 -0.35
CA SER A 107 -21.19 -16.46 -1.20
C SER A 107 -21.34 -17.78 -0.42
N PRO A 108 -20.53 -18.08 0.63
CA PRO A 108 -20.64 -19.32 1.36
C PRO A 108 -21.98 -19.49 2.10
N ASN A 109 -22.61 -18.38 2.51
CA ASN A 109 -23.81 -18.37 3.32
C ASN A 109 -25.08 -18.14 2.50
N HIS A 110 -25.04 -17.22 1.55
CA HIS A 110 -26.22 -16.78 0.80
C HIS A 110 -26.09 -16.92 -0.71
N GLY A 111 -24.94 -17.35 -1.21
CA GLY A 111 -24.66 -17.38 -2.65
C GLY A 111 -25.64 -18.20 -3.46
N GLU A 112 -26.12 -19.33 -2.95
CA GLU A 112 -27.05 -20.23 -3.62
C GLU A 112 -28.53 -19.89 -3.33
N ARG A 113 -28.82 -18.90 -2.49
CA ARG A 113 -30.19 -18.46 -2.24
C ARG A 113 -30.70 -17.67 -3.44
N ILE A 114 -31.98 -17.86 -3.77
CA ILE A 114 -32.65 -17.06 -4.79
C ILE A 114 -32.68 -15.61 -4.30
N LEU A 115 -32.19 -14.69 -5.11
CA LEU A 115 -32.03 -13.28 -4.76
C LEU A 115 -33.35 -12.63 -4.36
N ALA A 116 -34.44 -12.93 -5.07
CA ALA A 116 -35.77 -12.39 -4.78
C ALA A 116 -36.33 -12.85 -3.43
N ASN A 117 -35.85 -13.98 -2.92
CA ASN A 117 -36.34 -14.61 -1.65
C ASN A 117 -35.36 -14.36 -0.48
N LEU A 118 -34.32 -13.54 -0.69
CA LEU A 118 -33.39 -13.22 0.38
C LEU A 118 -34.07 -12.37 1.46
N GLY A 119 -34.10 -12.90 2.69
CA GLY A 119 -34.73 -12.23 3.83
C GLY A 119 -33.83 -11.15 4.44
N GLU A 120 -34.44 -10.04 4.86
CA GLU A 120 -33.72 -8.95 5.55
C GLU A 120 -33.03 -9.43 6.82
N HIS A 121 -33.72 -10.25 7.61
CA HIS A 121 -33.21 -10.82 8.85
C HIS A 121 -31.93 -11.66 8.62
N ASP A 122 -31.92 -12.49 7.58
CA ASP A 122 -30.73 -13.30 7.21
C ASP A 122 -29.53 -12.43 6.85
N VAL A 123 -29.78 -11.38 6.06
CA VAL A 123 -28.73 -10.43 5.67
C VAL A 123 -28.16 -9.69 6.88
N ARG A 124 -29.02 -9.25 7.81
CA ARG A 124 -28.61 -8.61 9.06
C ARG A 124 -27.76 -9.54 9.92
N ASN A 125 -28.19 -10.77 10.12
CA ASN A 125 -27.47 -11.77 10.90
C ASN A 125 -26.08 -12.05 10.31
N LEU A 126 -25.98 -12.22 9.00
CA LEU A 126 -24.69 -12.46 8.37
C LEU A 126 -23.74 -11.25 8.50
N ILE A 127 -24.26 -10.03 8.36
CA ILE A 127 -23.44 -8.82 8.54
C ILE A 127 -22.89 -8.76 9.97
N GLU A 128 -23.70 -9.03 10.98
CA GLU A 128 -23.29 -9.01 12.39
C GLU A 128 -22.27 -10.10 12.73
N GLN A 129 -22.40 -11.28 12.12
CA GLN A 129 -21.48 -12.42 12.32
C GLN A 129 -20.20 -12.30 11.53
N SER A 130 -20.14 -11.45 10.50
CA SER A 130 -18.96 -11.30 9.67
C SER A 130 -17.82 -10.62 10.43
N GLY A 131 -16.57 -11.06 10.17
CA GLY A 131 -15.38 -10.42 10.75
C GLY A 131 -15.13 -9.00 10.24
N THR A 132 -15.88 -8.55 9.21
CA THR A 132 -15.80 -7.22 8.61
C THR A 132 -17.20 -6.61 8.37
N PRO A 133 -18.02 -6.37 9.43
CA PRO A 133 -19.41 -5.99 9.26
C PRO A 133 -19.65 -4.79 8.36
N ARG A 134 -18.83 -3.74 8.49
CA ARG A 134 -18.94 -2.53 7.66
C ARG A 134 -18.72 -2.81 6.17
N ASN A 135 -17.74 -3.61 5.82
CA ASN A 135 -17.45 -3.96 4.43
C ASN A 135 -18.51 -4.89 3.87
N THR A 136 -18.98 -5.85 4.67
CA THR A 136 -20.04 -6.77 4.29
C THR A 136 -21.37 -6.03 4.06
N LEU A 137 -21.72 -5.10 4.95
CA LEU A 137 -22.87 -4.21 4.76
C LEU A 137 -22.76 -3.37 3.48
N ARG A 138 -21.59 -2.75 3.25
CA ARG A 138 -21.35 -1.96 2.03
C ARG A 138 -21.53 -2.81 0.77
N THR A 139 -21.00 -4.03 0.78
CA THR A 139 -21.10 -4.97 -0.34
C THR A 139 -22.55 -5.37 -0.59
N TYR A 140 -23.28 -5.74 0.46
CA TYR A 140 -24.71 -6.04 0.34
C TYR A 140 -25.52 -4.86 -0.18
N ARG A 141 -25.34 -3.67 0.39
CA ARG A 141 -26.03 -2.45 -0.07
C ARG A 141 -25.82 -2.19 -1.56
N ALA A 142 -24.58 -2.34 -2.02
CA ALA A 142 -24.27 -2.14 -3.44
C ALA A 142 -24.97 -3.16 -4.33
N ILE A 143 -24.89 -4.45 -3.97
CA ILE A 143 -25.51 -5.55 -4.73
C ILE A 143 -27.04 -5.42 -4.73
N LEU A 144 -27.65 -5.28 -3.55
CA LEU A 144 -29.11 -5.30 -3.40
C LEU A 144 -29.78 -4.05 -3.99
N ASN A 145 -29.17 -2.86 -3.83
CA ASN A 145 -29.67 -1.65 -4.47
C ASN A 145 -29.64 -1.78 -5.99
N ARG A 146 -28.54 -2.35 -6.53
CA ARG A 146 -28.43 -2.58 -7.97
C ARG A 146 -29.41 -3.65 -8.44
N ALA A 147 -29.53 -4.75 -7.75
CA ALA A 147 -30.47 -5.82 -8.05
C ALA A 147 -31.93 -5.32 -8.10
N LYS A 148 -32.28 -4.41 -7.18
CA LYS A 148 -33.58 -3.75 -7.25
C LYS A 148 -33.74 -2.88 -8.48
N SER A 149 -32.74 -2.04 -8.79
CA SER A 149 -32.77 -1.17 -9.99
C SER A 149 -32.87 -1.98 -11.27
N ASP A 150 -32.24 -3.14 -11.32
CA ASP A 150 -32.23 -4.05 -12.45
C ASP A 150 -33.50 -4.93 -12.54
N GLY A 151 -34.43 -4.84 -11.56
CA GLY A 151 -35.71 -5.59 -11.55
C GLY A 151 -35.63 -7.00 -10.99
N PHE A 152 -34.53 -7.40 -10.34
CA PHE A 152 -34.34 -8.73 -9.73
C PHE A 152 -34.83 -8.81 -8.27
N MET A 153 -35.34 -7.72 -7.72
CA MET A 153 -35.93 -7.65 -6.38
C MET A 153 -37.20 -6.76 -6.39
N ARG A 154 -38.24 -7.15 -5.65
CA ARG A 154 -39.48 -6.37 -5.52
C ARG A 154 -39.30 -5.13 -4.65
N HIS A 155 -38.65 -5.30 -3.52
CA HIS A 155 -38.50 -4.27 -2.50
C HIS A 155 -37.04 -3.97 -2.18
N LYS A 156 -36.77 -2.75 -1.74
CA LYS A 156 -35.48 -2.38 -1.18
C LYS A 156 -35.43 -2.94 0.26
N MET A 157 -34.34 -3.65 0.60
CA MET A 157 -34.11 -4.03 1.98
C MET A 157 -33.74 -2.83 2.84
N ASP A 158 -34.30 -2.76 4.03
CA ASP A 158 -33.89 -1.78 5.02
C ASP A 158 -32.72 -2.32 5.85
N LEU A 159 -31.53 -1.82 5.58
CA LEU A 159 -30.30 -2.15 6.29
C LEU A 159 -29.84 -0.97 7.14
N THR A 160 -30.75 -0.09 7.57
CA THR A 160 -30.45 1.02 8.48
C THR A 160 -30.13 0.50 9.89
N GLY A 161 -29.38 1.26 10.66
CA GLY A 161 -29.00 0.93 12.03
C GLY A 161 -27.86 -0.09 12.20
N LEU A 162 -27.43 -0.76 11.12
CA LEU A 162 -26.29 -1.70 11.19
C LEU A 162 -24.92 -0.99 11.27
N ASP A 163 -24.83 0.22 10.75
CA ASP A 163 -23.59 1.02 10.79
C ASP A 163 -23.17 1.38 12.22
N ALA A 164 -24.13 1.57 13.12
CA ALA A 164 -23.89 1.98 14.50
C ALA A 164 -23.22 0.89 15.36
N LYS A 165 -23.37 -0.40 14.97
CA LYS A 165 -22.83 -1.53 15.73
C LYS A 165 -21.37 -1.86 15.41
N ALA A 166 -20.81 -1.32 14.32
CA ALA A 166 -19.42 -1.52 14.00
C ALA A 166 -18.54 -0.78 15.02
N LYS A 167 -17.94 -1.50 15.97
CA LYS A 167 -16.97 -0.93 16.92
C LYS A 167 -15.92 -0.15 16.15
N LYS A 168 -15.86 1.17 16.34
CA LYS A 168 -14.77 2.00 15.81
C LYS A 168 -13.47 1.47 16.41
N LYS A 169 -12.62 0.85 15.60
CA LYS A 169 -11.24 0.55 16.04
C LYS A 169 -10.58 1.89 16.38
N LYS A 170 -10.06 2.03 17.61
CA LYS A 170 -9.23 3.17 17.96
C LYS A 170 -8.08 3.23 16.96
N ARG A 171 -7.92 4.37 16.30
CA ARG A 171 -6.75 4.60 15.46
C ARG A 171 -5.53 4.71 16.38
N PRO A 172 -4.36 4.18 15.99
CA PRO A 172 -3.13 4.47 16.74
C PRO A 172 -2.93 5.97 16.83
N ALA A 173 -2.50 6.44 18.00
CA ALA A 173 -2.12 7.84 18.16
C ALA A 173 -1.02 8.22 17.16
N PRO A 174 -1.00 9.46 16.63
CA PRO A 174 0.12 9.93 15.82
C PRO A 174 1.43 9.89 16.63
N TRP A 175 2.56 9.91 15.97
CA TRP A 175 3.85 10.03 16.64
C TRP A 175 4.09 11.46 17.10
N SER A 176 4.73 11.60 18.26
CA SER A 176 5.25 12.90 18.72
C SER A 176 6.48 13.32 17.90
N PRO A 177 6.92 14.60 17.97
CA PRO A 177 8.19 15.04 17.38
C PRO A 177 9.38 14.20 17.80
N MET A 178 9.46 13.83 19.08
CA MET A 178 10.52 12.98 19.62
C MET A 178 10.48 11.57 19.05
N GLU A 179 9.30 10.92 18.94
CA GLU A 179 9.16 9.61 18.31
C GLU A 179 9.53 9.63 16.83
N LEU A 180 9.19 10.69 16.11
CA LEU A 180 9.58 10.88 14.70
C LEU A 180 11.10 10.98 14.54
N LYS A 181 11.76 11.79 15.39
CA LYS A 181 13.21 11.92 15.38
C LYS A 181 13.88 10.60 15.73
N GLN A 182 13.43 9.96 16.80
CA GLN A 182 13.94 8.62 17.20
C GLN A 182 13.79 7.61 16.03
N ALA A 183 12.64 7.62 15.36
CA ALA A 183 12.43 6.74 14.21
C ALA A 183 13.38 7.06 13.06
N ALA A 184 13.63 8.34 12.75
CA ALA A 184 14.54 8.75 11.70
C ALA A 184 16.00 8.34 12.02
N ASP A 185 16.41 8.50 13.27
CA ASP A 185 17.77 8.13 13.71
C ASP A 185 17.95 6.59 13.68
N THR A 186 16.94 5.86 14.11
CA THR A 186 17.00 4.39 14.28
C THR A 186 16.82 3.64 12.95
N LEU A 187 16.04 4.19 12.00
CA LEU A 187 15.77 3.55 10.70
C LEU A 187 16.79 3.90 9.63
N ALA A 188 17.78 4.75 9.92
CA ALA A 188 18.75 5.23 8.93
C ALA A 188 19.49 4.11 8.17
N ASP A 189 19.75 2.97 8.83
CA ASP A 189 20.39 1.80 8.23
C ASP A 189 19.43 0.88 7.45
N ASP A 190 18.12 1.15 7.47
CA ASP A 190 17.10 0.42 6.72
C ASP A 190 16.54 1.31 5.62
N GLU A 191 17.18 1.31 4.45
CA GLU A 191 16.86 2.21 3.33
C GLU A 191 15.37 2.26 3.00
N MET A 192 14.68 1.11 2.97
CA MET A 192 13.27 1.05 2.61
C MET A 192 12.37 1.68 3.67
N ALA A 193 12.61 1.35 4.95
CA ALA A 193 11.85 1.92 6.05
C ALA A 193 12.15 3.41 6.22
N TYR A 194 13.41 3.79 6.05
CA TYR A 194 13.86 5.18 6.15
C TYR A 194 13.23 6.06 5.06
N LEU A 195 13.30 5.64 3.79
CA LEU A 195 12.62 6.34 2.69
C LEU A 195 11.10 6.40 2.89
N THR A 196 10.49 5.33 3.43
CA THR A 196 9.06 5.32 3.76
C THR A 196 8.71 6.38 4.80
N LEU A 197 9.54 6.54 5.83
CA LEU A 197 9.38 7.59 6.84
C LEU A 197 9.51 8.98 6.22
N LEU A 198 10.59 9.22 5.49
CA LEU A 198 10.92 10.55 4.94
C LEU A 198 9.86 11.02 3.92
N VAL A 199 9.49 10.18 2.95
CA VAL A 199 8.43 10.50 1.98
C VAL A 199 7.07 10.62 2.68
N GLY A 200 6.78 9.71 3.63
CA GLY A 200 5.53 9.71 4.39
C GLY A 200 5.36 10.90 5.33
N SER A 201 6.47 11.53 5.76
CA SER A 201 6.46 12.73 6.59
C SER A 201 5.78 13.93 5.92
N ALA A 202 5.72 13.94 4.58
CA ALA A 202 4.95 14.94 3.82
C ALA A 202 3.42 14.73 3.91
N GLY A 203 2.94 13.76 4.67
CA GLY A 203 1.52 13.54 4.87
C GLY A 203 0.81 12.83 3.71
N LEU A 204 1.52 12.00 2.96
CA LEU A 204 1.01 11.25 1.83
C LEU A 204 0.20 10.03 2.26
N ARG A 205 -0.77 9.61 1.41
CA ARG A 205 -1.37 8.27 1.52
C ARG A 205 -0.33 7.21 1.11
N LYS A 206 -0.49 5.97 1.60
CA LYS A 206 0.43 4.87 1.26
C LYS A 206 0.61 4.70 -0.27
N GLU A 207 -0.49 4.78 -1.00
CA GLU A 207 -0.50 4.63 -2.45
C GLU A 207 0.19 5.81 -3.17
N GLU A 208 0.10 7.02 -2.61
CA GLU A 208 0.81 8.21 -3.08
C GLU A 208 2.32 8.08 -2.76
N ASN A 209 2.68 7.64 -1.55
CA ASN A 209 4.07 7.34 -1.18
C ASN A 209 4.76 6.40 -2.19
N LEU A 210 4.05 5.38 -2.64
CA LEU A 210 4.56 4.40 -3.59
C LEU A 210 4.67 4.95 -5.02
N ALA A 211 4.05 6.08 -5.32
CA ALA A 211 4.03 6.68 -6.66
C ALA A 211 5.14 7.72 -6.87
N ILE A 212 5.64 8.35 -5.79
CA ILE A 212 6.62 9.44 -5.87
C ILE A 212 7.88 9.02 -6.62
N THR A 213 8.30 9.90 -7.52
CA THR A 213 9.55 9.80 -8.28
C THR A 213 10.49 10.96 -7.94
N PRO A 214 11.77 10.90 -8.25
CA PRO A 214 12.67 12.05 -8.09
C PRO A 214 12.25 13.28 -8.91
N ALA A 215 11.54 13.10 -10.04
CA ALA A 215 11.03 14.21 -10.84
C ALA A 215 9.93 15.02 -10.11
N ASP A 216 9.27 14.41 -9.10
CA ASP A 216 8.24 15.07 -8.30
C ASP A 216 8.81 15.90 -7.15
N VAL A 217 10.13 15.93 -6.99
CA VAL A 217 10.81 16.59 -5.87
C VAL A 217 11.21 18.00 -6.25
N GLN A 218 10.65 18.98 -5.56
CA GLN A 218 11.03 20.40 -5.71
C GLN A 218 11.78 20.88 -4.46
N ILE A 219 12.81 21.70 -4.65
CA ILE A 219 13.59 22.31 -3.56
C ILE A 219 13.30 23.80 -3.54
N LEU A 220 12.62 24.24 -2.49
CA LEU A 220 12.48 25.67 -2.20
C LEU A 220 13.69 26.15 -1.41
N LYS A 221 14.21 27.32 -1.78
CA LYS A 221 15.33 27.98 -1.11
C LYS A 221 14.85 29.31 -0.54
N MET A 222 14.94 29.46 0.76
CA MET A 222 14.57 30.70 1.46
C MET A 222 15.83 31.35 2.03
N PRO A 223 16.15 32.57 1.62
CA PRO A 223 17.22 33.35 2.26
C PRO A 223 16.84 33.67 3.71
N THR A 224 17.74 33.43 4.65
CA THR A 224 17.62 33.79 6.06
C THR A 224 18.85 34.53 6.51
N PRO A 225 18.84 35.27 7.63
CA PRO A 225 20.01 35.92 8.18
C PRO A 225 21.18 34.97 8.47
N GLN A 226 20.88 33.67 8.68
CA GLN A 226 21.86 32.64 8.98
C GLN A 226 22.33 31.88 7.72
N GLY A 227 21.82 32.24 6.52
CA GLY A 227 22.14 31.56 5.26
C GLY A 227 20.89 31.14 4.47
N VAL A 228 21.05 30.18 3.57
CA VAL A 228 19.94 29.69 2.74
C VAL A 228 19.35 28.46 3.38
N LYS A 229 18.09 28.54 3.83
CA LYS A 229 17.30 27.43 4.31
C LYS A 229 16.62 26.72 3.14
N LYS A 230 16.59 25.41 3.16
CA LYS A 230 15.98 24.58 2.10
C LYS A 230 14.75 23.88 2.66
N TYR A 231 13.73 23.74 1.82
CA TYR A 231 12.54 22.93 2.08
C TYR A 231 12.26 22.04 0.88
N VAL A 232 11.71 20.87 1.11
CA VAL A 232 11.35 19.92 0.06
C VAL A 232 9.85 19.86 -0.08
N LEU A 233 9.36 20.07 -1.31
CA LEU A 233 7.99 19.82 -1.72
C LEU A 233 7.94 18.60 -2.61
N LEU A 234 6.85 17.86 -2.50
CA LEU A 234 6.52 16.71 -3.33
C LEU A 234 5.26 17.03 -4.16
N ASP A 235 5.37 16.93 -5.47
CA ASP A 235 4.23 17.06 -6.38
C ASP A 235 3.42 15.76 -6.41
N ILE A 236 2.20 15.80 -5.87
CA ILE A 236 1.33 14.64 -5.79
C ILE A 236 0.36 14.66 -6.97
N HIS A 237 0.57 13.81 -7.94
CA HIS A 237 -0.29 13.69 -9.12
C HIS A 237 -0.67 12.24 -9.44
N ALA A 238 -0.04 11.28 -8.78
CA ALA A 238 -0.24 9.86 -9.03
C ALA A 238 -0.38 9.05 -7.74
N ALA A 239 -0.89 7.84 -7.87
CA ALA A 239 -0.95 6.83 -6.83
C ALA A 239 -0.62 5.46 -7.45
N TYR A 240 0.01 4.58 -6.69
CA TYR A 240 0.33 3.22 -7.11
C TYR A 240 -0.42 2.20 -6.26
N THR A 241 -1.06 1.24 -6.92
CA THR A 241 -1.62 0.05 -6.28
C THR A 241 -1.12 -1.20 -7.00
N ASP A 242 -1.10 -2.33 -6.29
CA ASP A 242 -0.62 -3.59 -6.88
C ASP A 242 -1.56 -4.09 -7.98
N GLU A 243 -2.87 -3.79 -7.88
CA GLU A 243 -3.91 -4.22 -8.81
C GLU A 243 -4.00 -3.36 -10.08
N ASP A 244 -3.80 -2.04 -9.94
CA ASP A 244 -3.98 -1.10 -11.06
C ASP A 244 -2.65 -0.51 -11.56
N GLY A 245 -1.53 -0.74 -10.86
CA GLY A 245 -0.25 -0.11 -11.15
C GLY A 245 -0.25 1.39 -10.83
N LEU A 246 0.57 2.15 -11.56
CA LEU A 246 0.62 3.60 -11.47
C LEU A 246 -0.60 4.21 -12.17
N LYS A 247 -1.34 5.05 -11.47
CA LYS A 247 -2.49 5.76 -12.01
C LYS A 247 -2.51 7.22 -11.57
N VAL A 248 -2.97 8.07 -12.43
CA VAL A 248 -3.23 9.49 -12.11
C VAL A 248 -4.30 9.56 -11.03
N THR A 249 -4.18 10.51 -10.12
CA THR A 249 -5.17 10.74 -9.05
C THR A 249 -6.56 11.01 -9.65
N LYS A 250 -7.61 10.48 -8.98
CA LYS A 250 -9.00 10.45 -9.50
C LYS A 250 -9.63 11.84 -9.75
N THR A 251 -9.12 12.87 -9.10
CA THR A 251 -9.69 14.22 -9.16
C THR A 251 -8.56 15.25 -9.26
N GLU A 252 -8.81 16.36 -9.93
CA GLU A 252 -7.87 17.51 -9.97
C GLU A 252 -7.51 18.00 -8.55
N GLN A 253 -8.46 17.93 -7.61
CA GLN A 253 -8.24 18.27 -6.19
C GLN A 253 -7.24 17.35 -5.48
N SER A 254 -6.95 16.18 -6.04
CA SER A 254 -5.92 15.28 -5.51
C SER A 254 -4.52 15.66 -5.96
N LYS A 255 -4.39 16.48 -7.00
CA LYS A 255 -3.12 17.07 -7.42
C LYS A 255 -2.80 18.20 -6.45
N ARG A 256 -1.65 18.14 -5.83
CA ARG A 256 -1.23 19.09 -4.82
C ARG A 256 0.25 19.01 -4.56
N GLN A 257 0.76 20.02 -3.88
CA GLN A 257 2.10 20.00 -3.29
C GLN A 257 2.01 19.63 -1.81
N ALA A 258 2.90 18.76 -1.37
CA ALA A 258 3.02 18.33 0.02
C ALA A 258 4.42 18.65 0.55
N LEU A 259 4.49 19.25 1.74
CA LEU A 259 5.74 19.64 2.38
C LEU A 259 6.30 18.44 3.16
N VAL A 260 7.51 18.02 2.84
CA VAL A 260 8.32 17.14 3.72
C VAL A 260 8.57 17.92 5.02
N LEU A 261 8.38 17.28 6.17
CA LEU A 261 8.63 17.95 7.45
C LEU A 261 10.03 18.59 7.45
N PRO A 262 10.16 19.89 7.79
CA PRO A 262 11.42 20.65 7.66
C PRO A 262 12.63 19.99 8.29
N GLU A 263 12.47 19.39 9.47
CA GLU A 263 13.48 18.61 10.19
C GLU A 263 14.10 17.49 9.33
N PHE A 264 13.35 16.97 8.35
CA PHE A 264 13.79 15.86 7.49
C PHE A 264 14.29 16.30 6.12
N THR A 265 14.32 17.60 5.84
CA THR A 265 14.74 18.12 4.52
C THR A 265 16.11 17.58 4.10
N ASP A 266 17.15 17.78 4.90
CA ASP A 266 18.50 17.36 4.56
C ASP A 266 18.63 15.84 4.53
N ARG A 267 17.97 15.16 5.47
CA ARG A 267 17.93 13.67 5.51
C ARG A 267 17.27 13.11 4.25
N PHE A 268 16.18 13.72 3.80
CA PHE A 268 15.50 13.33 2.57
C PHE A 268 16.38 13.52 1.34
N LEU A 269 17.04 14.68 1.22
CA LEU A 269 17.92 14.98 0.09
C LEU A 269 19.12 14.00 0.04
N LEU A 270 19.74 13.70 1.18
CA LEU A 270 20.82 12.71 1.27
C LEU A 270 20.34 11.30 0.89
N ALA A 271 19.19 10.88 1.43
CA ALA A 271 18.63 9.58 1.11
C ALA A 271 18.23 9.46 -0.37
N LEU A 272 17.69 10.54 -0.95
CA LEU A 272 17.36 10.61 -2.37
C LEU A 272 18.61 10.51 -3.24
N GLU A 273 19.66 11.25 -2.90
CA GLU A 273 20.96 11.21 -3.59
C GLU A 273 21.54 9.78 -3.60
N ALA A 274 21.44 9.09 -2.46
CA ALA A 274 21.89 7.71 -2.32
C ALA A 274 21.13 6.72 -3.24
N THR A 275 19.95 7.09 -3.78
CA THR A 275 19.22 6.25 -4.74
C THR A 275 19.68 6.40 -6.18
N LYS A 276 20.51 7.40 -6.48
CA LYS A 276 21.02 7.64 -7.84
C LYS A 276 21.77 6.42 -8.41
N PRO A 277 21.74 6.23 -9.72
CA PRO A 277 22.57 5.23 -10.38
C PRO A 277 24.04 5.62 -10.28
N SER A 278 24.91 4.62 -10.30
CA SER A 278 26.34 4.80 -10.48
C SER A 278 26.75 4.39 -11.89
N ILE A 279 27.77 5.01 -12.43
CA ILE A 279 28.37 4.64 -13.72
C ILE A 279 29.81 4.20 -13.50
N GLU A 280 30.27 3.26 -14.30
CA GLU A 280 31.61 2.69 -14.26
C GLU A 280 32.06 2.45 -15.69
N GLN A 281 33.30 2.87 -16.02
CA GLN A 281 33.86 2.61 -17.32
C GLN A 281 34.33 1.15 -17.44
N VAL A 282 33.86 0.46 -18.48
CA VAL A 282 34.27 -0.88 -18.85
C VAL A 282 34.74 -0.85 -20.29
N GLU A 283 35.52 -1.83 -20.72
CA GLU A 283 36.08 -1.88 -22.07
C GLU A 283 35.02 -1.53 -23.14
N GLY A 284 35.19 -0.35 -23.78
CA GLY A 284 34.38 0.13 -24.89
C GLY A 284 32.99 0.66 -24.56
N CYS A 285 32.56 0.66 -23.29
CA CYS A 285 31.25 1.20 -22.88
C CYS A 285 31.22 1.68 -21.42
N TRP A 286 30.10 2.29 -21.02
CA TRP A 286 29.80 2.66 -19.65
C TRP A 286 28.80 1.65 -19.08
N LEU A 287 29.08 1.07 -17.91
CA LEU A 287 28.19 0.25 -17.16
C LEU A 287 27.40 1.12 -16.18
N ILE A 288 26.12 1.33 -16.48
CA ILE A 288 25.20 2.06 -15.61
C ILE A 288 24.57 1.07 -14.63
N LYS A 289 24.73 1.28 -13.32
CA LYS A 289 24.18 0.43 -12.27
C LYS A 289 22.94 1.11 -11.66
N HIS A 290 21.77 0.71 -12.12
CA HIS A 290 20.49 1.23 -11.61
C HIS A 290 20.05 0.53 -10.34
N LYS A 291 19.75 1.31 -9.31
CA LYS A 291 19.05 0.81 -8.10
C LYS A 291 17.56 0.69 -8.39
N THR A 292 17.05 -0.53 -8.40
CA THR A 292 15.64 -0.82 -8.76
C THR A 292 14.83 -1.28 -7.54
N SER A 293 14.01 -2.33 -7.68
CA SER A 293 13.18 -2.89 -6.62
C SER A 293 14.01 -3.45 -5.44
N TRP A 294 13.34 -3.73 -4.34
CA TRP A 294 13.93 -4.50 -3.24
C TRP A 294 13.54 -5.97 -3.34
N HIS A 295 14.43 -6.82 -2.89
CA HIS A 295 14.17 -8.24 -2.68
C HIS A 295 14.54 -8.62 -1.25
N ARG A 296 13.84 -9.63 -0.72
CA ARG A 296 14.19 -10.21 0.57
C ARG A 296 15.41 -11.10 0.40
N SER A 297 16.45 -10.81 1.16
CA SER A 297 17.66 -11.60 1.28
C SER A 297 17.75 -12.22 2.67
N ARG A 298 18.22 -13.44 2.75
CA ARG A 298 18.43 -14.14 4.02
C ARG A 298 19.92 -14.35 4.23
N LYS A 299 20.52 -13.51 5.08
CA LYS A 299 21.96 -13.56 5.38
C LYS A 299 22.22 -14.34 6.63
N ALA A 300 23.26 -15.19 6.59
CA ALA A 300 23.77 -15.85 7.78
C ALA A 300 24.36 -14.81 8.74
N LYS A 301 23.94 -14.85 10.00
CA LYS A 301 24.49 -14.04 11.08
C LYS A 301 25.53 -14.85 11.83
N TYR A 302 26.62 -14.21 12.18
CA TYR A 302 27.70 -14.82 12.95
C TYR A 302 27.94 -14.04 14.24
N LYS A 303 28.22 -14.75 15.33
CA LYS A 303 28.77 -14.18 16.53
C LYS A 303 30.27 -14.30 16.42
N ILE A 304 31.00 -13.22 16.66
CA ILE A 304 32.47 -13.17 16.58
C ILE A 304 32.98 -12.72 17.95
N GLU A 305 33.88 -13.49 18.50
CA GLU A 305 34.63 -13.13 19.75
C GLU A 305 36.11 -13.20 19.47
N THR A 306 36.86 -12.23 20.01
CA THR A 306 38.31 -12.23 19.99
C THR A 306 38.80 -12.84 21.32
N VAL A 307 39.68 -13.82 21.22
CA VAL A 307 40.24 -14.55 22.36
C VAL A 307 41.74 -14.32 22.38
N MET A 308 42.24 -13.84 23.50
CA MET A 308 43.69 -13.76 23.78
C MET A 308 44.10 -15.08 24.45
N GLY A 309 45.16 -15.74 23.93
CA GLY A 309 45.65 -17.02 24.41
C GLY A 309 45.90 -18.00 23.26
N ASN A 310 46.20 -19.21 23.60
CA ASN A 310 46.56 -20.25 22.63
C ASN A 310 45.29 -20.83 21.92
N ARG A 311 45.52 -21.67 20.94
CA ARG A 311 44.45 -22.33 20.16
C ARG A 311 43.47 -23.12 21.01
N LYS A 312 43.90 -23.68 22.16
CA LYS A 312 43.02 -24.44 23.07
C LYS A 312 42.05 -23.52 23.79
N ASP A 313 42.48 -22.31 24.17
CA ASP A 313 41.61 -21.29 24.78
C ASP A 313 40.55 -20.84 23.81
N ALA A 314 40.94 -20.57 22.55
CA ALA A 314 40.01 -20.25 21.47
C ALA A 314 39.00 -21.39 21.22
N GLN A 315 39.45 -22.66 21.32
CA GLN A 315 38.56 -23.82 21.15
C GLN A 315 37.51 -23.92 22.29
N VAL A 316 37.87 -23.58 23.50
CA VAL A 316 36.94 -23.56 24.67
C VAL A 316 35.86 -22.52 24.44
N VAL A 317 36.22 -21.32 24.00
CA VAL A 317 35.26 -20.25 23.66
C VAL A 317 34.39 -20.68 22.50
N ALA A 318 34.98 -21.30 21.47
CA ALA A 318 34.23 -21.80 20.30
C ALA A 318 33.17 -22.84 20.70
N ASN A 319 33.52 -23.78 21.58
CA ASN A 319 32.59 -24.79 22.06
C ASN A 319 31.46 -24.20 22.91
N ARG A 320 31.75 -23.20 23.75
CA ARG A 320 30.76 -22.47 24.54
C ARG A 320 29.78 -21.75 23.61
N LEU A 321 30.27 -20.95 22.66
CA LEU A 321 29.44 -20.21 21.71
C LEU A 321 28.61 -21.13 20.80
N ALA A 322 29.19 -22.28 20.41
CA ALA A 322 28.47 -23.29 19.63
C ALA A 322 27.32 -23.91 20.44
N ALA A 323 27.54 -24.21 21.73
CA ALA A 323 26.50 -24.74 22.60
C ALA A 323 25.37 -23.73 22.84
N GLU A 324 25.67 -22.45 23.07
CA GLU A 324 24.68 -21.36 23.18
C GLU A 324 23.83 -21.22 21.92
N THR A 325 24.47 -21.41 20.77
CA THR A 325 23.79 -21.24 19.45
C THR A 325 22.98 -22.48 19.10
N ALA A 326 23.51 -23.70 19.38
CA ALA A 326 22.83 -24.97 19.13
C ALA A 326 21.52 -25.10 19.94
N ALA A 327 21.49 -24.57 21.16
CA ALA A 327 20.26 -24.51 21.96
C ALA A 327 19.16 -23.68 21.31
N LYS A 328 19.51 -22.71 20.45
CA LYS A 328 18.59 -21.77 19.80
C LYS A 328 18.26 -22.16 18.38
N TYR A 329 19.17 -22.81 17.64
CA TYR A 329 19.02 -23.15 16.23
C TYR A 329 19.42 -24.60 15.97
N LYS A 330 18.50 -25.40 15.39
CA LYS A 330 18.65 -26.85 15.17
C LYS A 330 19.81 -27.30 14.25
N LEU A 331 20.50 -26.39 13.60
CA LEU A 331 21.61 -26.65 12.68
C LEU A 331 22.70 -25.59 12.86
N GLY A 332 23.66 -25.87 13.70
CA GLY A 332 24.88 -25.05 13.82
C GLY A 332 25.96 -25.53 12.86
N SER A 333 26.55 -24.61 12.06
CA SER A 333 27.84 -24.89 11.42
C SER A 333 28.94 -24.96 12.46
N ALA A 334 29.97 -25.79 12.21
CA ALA A 334 31.13 -25.86 13.10
C ALA A 334 31.77 -24.46 13.27
N PRO A 335 32.19 -24.13 14.49
CA PRO A 335 32.93 -22.90 14.76
C PRO A 335 34.18 -22.77 13.87
N LYS A 336 34.43 -21.55 13.39
CA LYS A 336 35.67 -21.23 12.66
C LYS A 336 36.59 -20.48 13.58
N LEU A 337 37.84 -20.97 13.70
CA LEU A 337 38.92 -20.31 14.41
C LEU A 337 39.92 -19.78 13.41
N LYS A 338 40.30 -18.52 13.57
CA LYS A 338 41.32 -17.86 12.75
C LYS A 338 42.27 -17.13 13.68
N GLU A 339 43.56 -17.44 13.58
CA GLU A 339 44.60 -16.67 14.22
C GLU A 339 44.82 -15.36 13.47
N VAL A 340 44.79 -14.24 14.18
CA VAL A 340 44.91 -12.89 13.60
C VAL A 340 46.19 -12.21 13.99
N ALA A 341 46.81 -12.64 15.11
CA ALA A 341 48.17 -12.29 15.56
C ALA A 341 48.64 -13.34 16.55
N ASP A 342 49.92 -13.29 16.97
CA ASP A 342 50.49 -14.22 17.94
C ASP A 342 49.61 -14.26 19.20
N ASP A 343 49.10 -15.44 19.55
CA ASP A 343 48.20 -15.70 20.67
C ASP A 343 46.88 -14.87 20.66
N ILE A 344 46.44 -14.37 19.49
CA ILE A 344 45.14 -13.69 19.30
C ILE A 344 44.32 -14.42 18.24
N TRP A 345 43.17 -14.96 18.67
CA TRP A 345 42.29 -15.76 17.85
C TRP A 345 40.93 -15.09 17.67
N THR A 346 40.39 -15.16 16.47
CA THR A 346 38.98 -14.83 16.18
C THR A 346 38.18 -16.11 16.09
N VAL A 347 37.16 -16.22 16.95
CA VAL A 347 36.19 -17.32 16.95
C VAL A 347 34.94 -16.84 16.30
N THR A 348 34.51 -17.49 15.21
CA THR A 348 33.28 -17.16 14.45
C THR A 348 32.32 -18.34 14.55
N VAL A 349 31.11 -18.08 15.07
CA VAL A 349 30.05 -19.09 15.23
C VAL A 349 28.79 -18.61 14.53
N PHE A 350 28.15 -19.51 13.79
CA PHE A 350 26.87 -19.23 13.17
C PHE A 350 25.81 -18.92 14.24
N ASN A 351 25.12 -17.80 14.12
CA ASN A 351 24.11 -17.30 15.05
C ASN A 351 22.74 -17.05 14.35
N GLY A 352 22.36 -17.96 13.44
CA GLY A 352 21.09 -17.89 12.74
C GLY A 352 21.13 -17.07 11.45
N TYR A 353 19.97 -16.61 11.05
CA TYR A 353 19.80 -15.80 9.83
C TYR A 353 19.14 -14.47 10.16
N VAL A 354 19.47 -13.47 9.38
CA VAL A 354 18.78 -12.17 9.38
C VAL A 354 18.13 -12.00 8.01
N ASP A 355 16.83 -11.75 8.01
CA ASP A 355 16.15 -11.31 6.82
C ASP A 355 16.42 -9.81 6.61
N THR A 356 16.97 -9.48 5.45
CA THR A 356 17.25 -8.10 5.03
C THR A 356 16.50 -7.77 3.75
N MET A 357 16.19 -6.50 3.55
CA MET A 357 15.70 -6.00 2.27
C MET A 357 16.88 -5.36 1.54
N GLU A 358 17.17 -5.87 0.37
CA GLU A 358 18.30 -5.38 -0.44
C GLU A 358 17.81 -4.81 -1.76
N ARG A 359 18.47 -3.73 -2.20
CA ARG A 359 18.23 -3.15 -3.52
C ARG A 359 18.71 -4.09 -4.60
N THR A 360 17.87 -4.34 -5.58
CA THR A 360 18.28 -4.99 -6.83
C THR A 360 19.02 -3.98 -7.67
N ILE A 361 20.23 -4.32 -8.07
CA ILE A 361 21.04 -3.53 -9.01
C ILE A 361 20.90 -4.15 -10.39
N LYS A 362 20.40 -3.37 -11.36
CA LYS A 362 20.34 -3.78 -12.76
C LYS A 362 21.42 -3.03 -13.54
N PRO A 363 22.42 -3.73 -14.09
CA PRO A 363 23.40 -3.14 -14.98
C PRO A 363 22.78 -2.91 -16.38
N GLU A 364 23.18 -1.81 -17.00
CA GLU A 364 22.87 -1.45 -18.38
C GLU A 364 24.15 -0.98 -19.05
N ALA A 365 24.48 -1.51 -20.23
CA ALA A 365 25.62 -1.06 -21.02
C ALA A 365 25.21 0.13 -21.89
N PHE A 366 25.99 1.20 -21.87
CA PHE A 366 25.78 2.40 -22.65
C PHE A 366 27.03 2.74 -23.48
N ILE A 367 26.85 2.98 -24.78
CA ILE A 367 27.94 3.38 -25.69
C ILE A 367 27.82 4.87 -25.93
N GLY A 368 28.83 5.62 -25.57
CA GLY A 368 28.89 7.08 -25.70
C GLY A 368 29.91 7.68 -24.74
N THR A 369 29.80 8.96 -24.53
CA THR A 369 30.64 9.70 -23.56
C THR A 369 30.14 9.50 -22.13
N GLU A 370 30.98 9.79 -21.14
CA GLU A 370 30.59 9.77 -19.72
C GLU A 370 29.40 10.67 -19.43
N GLN A 371 29.41 11.87 -20.02
CA GLN A 371 28.32 12.85 -19.82
C GLN A 371 27.00 12.36 -20.40
N GLU A 372 27.01 11.67 -21.54
CA GLU A 372 25.82 11.08 -22.14
C GLU A 372 25.30 9.90 -21.31
N ALA A 373 26.19 9.03 -20.84
CA ALA A 373 25.87 7.93 -19.96
C ALA A 373 25.24 8.44 -18.65
N MET A 374 25.83 9.46 -18.03
CA MET A 374 25.29 10.06 -16.80
C MET A 374 23.93 10.73 -17.04
N ARG A 375 23.76 11.47 -18.12
CA ARG A 375 22.47 12.10 -18.49
C ARG A 375 21.40 11.05 -18.68
N HIS A 376 21.68 10.01 -19.46
CA HIS A 376 20.76 8.89 -19.67
C HIS A 376 20.38 8.20 -18.35
N ALA A 377 21.38 7.93 -17.50
CA ALA A 377 21.16 7.32 -16.19
C ALA A 377 20.26 8.16 -15.28
N LEU A 378 20.47 9.48 -15.22
CA LEU A 378 19.69 10.41 -14.42
C LEU A 378 18.27 10.62 -14.97
N GLU A 379 18.10 10.64 -16.29
CA GLU A 379 16.76 10.72 -16.92
C GLU A 379 15.92 9.48 -16.58
N GLN A 380 16.49 8.29 -16.66
CA GLN A 380 15.81 7.07 -16.25
C GLN A 380 15.51 7.07 -14.74
N TRP A 381 16.45 7.51 -13.92
CA TRP A 381 16.29 7.59 -12.47
C TRP A 381 15.18 8.56 -12.07
N SER A 382 15.12 9.73 -12.71
CA SER A 382 14.13 10.77 -12.39
C SER A 382 12.69 10.28 -12.53
N ASN A 383 12.45 9.35 -13.44
CA ASN A 383 11.12 8.77 -13.71
C ASN A 383 10.83 7.46 -12.94
N ARG A 384 11.77 6.97 -12.14
CA ARG A 384 11.57 5.76 -11.33
C ARG A 384 11.01 6.09 -9.97
N ARG A 385 10.07 5.30 -9.50
CA ARG A 385 9.53 5.45 -8.14
C ARG A 385 10.64 5.38 -7.08
N ILE A 386 10.63 6.28 -6.11
CA ILE A 386 11.57 6.26 -4.98
C ILE A 386 11.40 4.97 -4.17
N LEU A 387 10.14 4.51 -4.03
CA LEU A 387 9.75 3.26 -3.36
C LEU A 387 9.19 2.25 -4.38
N PRO A 388 10.02 1.61 -5.23
CA PRO A 388 9.57 0.70 -6.28
C PRO A 388 9.27 -0.71 -5.74
N CYS A 389 8.28 -0.81 -4.85
CA CYS A 389 7.82 -2.07 -4.25
C CYS A 389 6.29 -2.17 -4.29
N ALA A 390 5.78 -3.37 -4.00
CA ALA A 390 4.36 -3.62 -3.81
C ALA A 390 3.86 -3.05 -2.46
N GLY A 391 2.59 -2.66 -2.39
CA GLY A 391 1.99 -2.07 -1.20
C GLY A 391 1.98 -3.02 0.02
N GLU A 392 1.83 -4.32 -0.21
CA GLU A 392 1.93 -5.34 0.85
C GLU A 392 3.38 -5.54 1.31
N THR A 393 4.36 -5.48 0.40
CA THR A 393 5.78 -5.53 0.74
C THR A 393 6.16 -4.35 1.63
N LEU A 394 5.75 -3.13 1.25
CA LEU A 394 5.97 -1.93 2.04
C LEU A 394 5.39 -2.09 3.45
N ARG A 395 4.12 -2.51 3.56
CA ARG A 395 3.43 -2.69 4.83
C ARG A 395 4.15 -3.70 5.73
N GLY A 396 4.46 -4.87 5.19
CA GLY A 396 5.10 -5.95 5.95
C GLY A 396 6.52 -5.59 6.40
N HIS A 397 7.28 -4.91 5.54
CA HIS A 397 8.63 -4.46 5.88
C HIS A 397 8.59 -3.34 6.93
N TRP A 398 7.72 -2.35 6.78
CA TRP A 398 7.51 -1.26 7.74
C TRP A 398 7.20 -1.80 9.15
N GLU A 399 6.23 -2.71 9.27
CA GLU A 399 5.89 -3.34 10.54
C GLU A 399 7.09 -4.10 11.16
N THR A 400 7.83 -4.83 10.32
CA THR A 400 9.00 -5.59 10.74
C THR A 400 10.14 -4.68 11.20
N ALA A 401 10.40 -3.58 10.49
CA ALA A 401 11.43 -2.61 10.82
C ALA A 401 11.12 -1.92 12.16
N LEU A 402 9.91 -1.43 12.36
CA LEU A 402 9.50 -0.80 13.62
C LEU A 402 9.65 -1.76 14.81
N ARG A 403 9.17 -2.99 14.67
CA ARG A 403 9.31 -4.02 15.72
C ARG A 403 10.76 -4.37 16.01
N LYS A 404 11.59 -4.53 14.97
CA LYS A 404 13.03 -4.85 15.11
C LYS A 404 13.77 -3.79 15.92
N HIS A 405 13.37 -2.54 15.77
CA HIS A 405 14.01 -1.40 16.42
C HIS A 405 13.29 -0.92 17.69
N GLY A 406 12.28 -1.66 18.17
CA GLY A 406 11.54 -1.31 19.39
C GLY A 406 10.72 -0.02 19.28
N LEU A 407 10.40 0.42 18.05
CA LEU A 407 9.60 1.60 17.81
C LEU A 407 8.10 1.29 17.94
N ARG A 408 7.32 2.25 18.47
CA ARG A 408 5.87 2.12 18.56
C ARG A 408 5.27 1.97 17.16
N PHE A 409 4.48 0.93 16.98
CA PHE A 409 3.88 0.66 15.68
C PHE A 409 2.80 1.67 15.33
N ILE A 410 2.94 2.28 14.16
CA ILE A 410 1.88 2.98 13.44
C ILE A 410 1.83 2.46 11.98
N PRO A 411 0.66 2.31 11.36
CA PRO A 411 0.56 2.03 9.93
C PRO A 411 1.17 3.16 9.10
N VAL A 412 1.68 2.88 7.90
CA VAL A 412 2.24 3.91 6.99
C VAL A 412 1.28 5.08 6.79
N ASN A 413 -0.03 4.81 6.62
CA ASN A 413 -1.03 5.87 6.49
C ASN A 413 -1.16 6.77 7.73
N ASN A 414 -0.66 6.35 8.90
CA ASN A 414 -0.68 7.18 10.10
C ASN A 414 0.45 8.22 10.13
N LEU A 415 1.48 8.09 9.29
CA LEU A 415 2.46 9.16 9.06
C LEU A 415 1.77 10.44 8.57
N ARG A 416 0.73 10.29 7.76
CA ARG A 416 -0.13 11.41 7.34
C ARG A 416 -0.83 12.06 8.53
N HIS A 417 -1.43 11.29 9.44
CA HIS A 417 -2.05 11.85 10.65
C HIS A 417 -1.02 12.49 11.58
N THR A 418 0.19 11.94 11.62
CA THR A 418 1.31 12.55 12.35
C THR A 418 1.67 13.91 11.77
N SER A 419 1.85 14.01 10.45
CA SER A 419 2.12 15.29 9.76
C SER A 419 1.00 16.31 9.98
N GLU A 420 -0.26 15.90 9.82
CA GLU A 420 -1.44 16.76 10.06
C GLU A 420 -1.47 17.29 11.49
N THR A 421 -1.24 16.41 12.48
CA THR A 421 -1.25 16.80 13.91
C THR A 421 -0.12 17.75 14.24
N LEU A 422 1.08 17.50 13.71
CA LEU A 422 2.23 18.39 13.92
C LEU A 422 2.02 19.77 13.30
N MET A 423 1.52 19.84 12.08
CA MET A 423 1.20 21.11 11.43
C MET A 423 0.13 21.89 12.21
N ALA A 424 -0.90 21.21 12.70
CA ALA A 424 -1.94 21.84 13.52
C ALA A 424 -1.37 22.36 14.86
N ALA A 425 -0.55 21.55 15.55
CA ALA A 425 0.10 21.96 16.80
C ALA A 425 1.08 23.11 16.60
N SER A 426 1.71 23.22 15.43
CA SER A 426 2.59 24.34 15.06
C SER A 426 1.85 25.62 14.71
N GLY A 427 0.51 25.63 14.74
CA GLY A 427 -0.30 26.80 14.38
C GLY A 427 -0.40 27.06 12.87
N VAL A 428 -0.17 26.04 12.03
CA VAL A 428 -0.47 26.12 10.59
C VAL A 428 -1.98 26.16 10.40
N SER A 429 -2.46 27.04 9.52
CA SER A 429 -3.89 27.20 9.30
C SER A 429 -4.56 25.92 8.77
N THR A 430 -5.76 25.60 9.26
CA THR A 430 -6.53 24.43 8.80
C THR A 430 -6.72 24.39 7.28
N PRO A 431 -7.00 25.51 6.58
CA PRO A 431 -7.06 25.52 5.13
C PRO A 431 -5.73 25.09 4.47
N THR A 432 -4.60 25.60 4.94
CA THR A 432 -3.26 25.23 4.43
C THR A 432 -2.99 23.73 4.62
N ILE A 433 -3.25 23.20 5.82
CA ILE A 433 -3.14 21.77 6.11
C ILE A 433 -4.03 20.96 5.17
N SER A 434 -5.30 21.34 5.02
CA SER A 434 -6.27 20.64 4.16
C SER A 434 -5.83 20.61 2.70
N SER A 435 -5.27 21.71 2.20
CA SER A 435 -4.75 21.81 0.84
C SER A 435 -3.53 20.90 0.65
N MET A 436 -2.52 20.97 1.52
CA MET A 436 -1.32 20.13 1.47
C MET A 436 -1.63 18.63 1.58
N HIS A 437 -2.68 18.28 2.34
CA HIS A 437 -3.08 16.89 2.54
C HIS A 437 -4.18 16.42 1.57
N GLY A 438 -4.83 17.32 0.82
CA GLY A 438 -5.88 16.96 -0.15
C GLY A 438 -7.13 16.40 0.52
N HIS A 439 -7.70 17.13 1.49
CA HIS A 439 -8.96 16.79 2.13
C HIS A 439 -10.14 17.32 1.30
N ALA A 440 -11.06 16.42 0.93
CA ALA A 440 -12.23 16.76 0.09
C ALA A 440 -13.35 17.53 0.83
N GLN A 441 -13.24 17.76 2.14
CA GLN A 441 -14.35 18.26 2.96
C GLN A 441 -14.54 19.79 2.96
N PHE A 442 -13.60 20.56 2.45
CA PHE A 442 -13.81 21.99 2.26
C PHE A 442 -14.53 22.24 0.93
N LYS A 443 -15.78 21.78 0.83
CA LYS A 443 -16.69 21.97 -0.30
C LYS A 443 -17.49 23.24 -0.16
N THR A 444 -16.93 24.37 0.11
CA THR A 444 -17.64 25.64 -0.05
C THR A 444 -16.65 26.77 -0.25
N ASP A 445 -16.93 27.68 -1.12
CA ASP A 445 -16.41 29.02 -1.40
C ASP A 445 -14.93 29.37 -1.11
N PHE A 446 -14.26 28.63 -0.23
CA PHE A 446 -12.84 28.79 0.09
C PHE A 446 -11.88 28.17 -0.93
N GLN A 447 -12.34 27.25 -1.79
CA GLN A 447 -11.48 26.60 -2.78
C GLN A 447 -10.94 27.55 -3.86
N HIS A 448 -11.63 28.66 -4.09
CA HIS A 448 -11.20 29.73 -4.99
C HIS A 448 -10.22 30.74 -4.33
N TYR A 449 -10.04 30.68 -3.02
CA TYR A 449 -9.19 31.63 -2.28
C TYR A 449 -7.84 31.08 -1.83
N ILE A 450 -7.61 29.76 -1.97
CA ILE A 450 -6.35 29.16 -1.51
C ILE A 450 -5.68 28.46 -2.69
N ASP A 451 -5.19 29.24 -3.62
CA ASP A 451 -3.97 28.83 -4.30
C ASP A 451 -2.89 28.80 -3.23
N LEU A 452 -2.37 27.59 -2.92
CA LEU A 452 -1.17 27.45 -2.09
C LEU A 452 -0.05 28.24 -2.77
N ASN A 453 0.08 29.51 -2.40
CA ASN A 453 1.22 30.27 -2.85
C ASN A 453 2.47 29.83 -2.06
N VAL A 454 3.62 30.07 -2.61
CA VAL A 454 4.92 29.73 -2.01
C VAL A 454 5.05 30.33 -0.62
N GLU A 455 4.48 31.51 -0.36
CA GLU A 455 4.50 32.20 0.93
C GLU A 455 3.76 31.41 2.03
N ALA A 456 2.57 30.87 1.74
CA ALA A 456 1.82 30.04 2.69
C ALA A 456 2.55 28.72 3.02
N ILE A 457 3.28 28.16 2.06
CA ILE A 457 4.09 26.96 2.26
C ILE A 457 5.30 27.30 3.12
N LEU A 458 5.98 28.42 2.88
CA LEU A 458 7.14 28.86 3.64
C LEU A 458 6.76 29.21 5.08
N ASP A 459 5.61 29.90 5.28
CA ASP A 459 5.06 30.19 6.62
C ASP A 459 4.75 28.88 7.38
N ALA A 460 4.12 27.92 6.71
CA ALA A 460 3.85 26.62 7.31
C ALA A 460 5.15 25.88 7.67
N ALA A 461 6.15 25.92 6.80
CA ALA A 461 7.44 25.28 7.04
C ALA A 461 8.17 25.89 8.23
N ASP A 462 8.20 27.23 8.33
CA ASP A 462 8.85 27.93 9.44
C ASP A 462 8.16 27.68 10.78
N LYS A 463 6.83 27.67 10.81
CA LYS A 463 6.06 27.31 12.00
C LYS A 463 6.35 25.89 12.50
N VAL A 464 6.36 24.91 11.59
CA VAL A 464 6.65 23.52 11.94
C VAL A 464 8.07 23.36 12.45
N ASP A 465 9.03 23.98 11.79
CA ASP A 465 10.44 23.92 12.17
C ASP A 465 10.68 24.53 13.56
N THR A 466 10.11 25.70 13.81
CA THR A 466 10.17 26.38 15.12
C THR A 466 9.53 25.52 16.22
N PHE A 467 8.37 24.94 15.94
CA PHE A 467 7.68 24.08 16.90
C PHE A 467 8.49 22.82 17.22
N MET A 468 9.00 22.12 16.21
CA MET A 468 9.80 20.90 16.42
C MET A 468 11.09 21.19 17.19
N ALA A 469 11.76 22.32 16.92
CA ALA A 469 12.96 22.73 17.65
C ALA A 469 12.64 23.05 19.13
N SER A 470 11.53 23.71 19.42
CA SER A 470 11.11 24.06 20.78
C SER A 470 10.65 22.84 21.59
N ASP A 471 9.92 21.92 20.99
CA ASP A 471 9.45 20.69 21.64
C ASP A 471 10.64 19.80 22.04
N MET A 472 11.64 19.70 21.16
CA MET A 472 12.87 18.95 21.48
C MET A 472 13.69 19.59 22.61
N ALA A 473 13.70 20.93 22.70
CA ALA A 473 14.42 21.63 23.77
C ALA A 473 13.74 21.50 25.13
N SER A 474 12.40 21.35 25.15
CA SER A 474 11.60 21.24 26.39
C SER A 474 11.44 19.82 26.93
N GLY A 475 12.04 18.81 26.27
CA GLY A 475 11.96 17.41 26.72
C GLY A 475 10.73 16.63 26.25
N GLY A 476 9.97 17.22 25.33
CA GLY A 476 8.82 16.61 24.64
C GLY A 476 7.49 16.82 25.36
N PHE A 477 6.51 17.36 24.63
CA PHE A 477 5.11 17.36 25.08
C PHE A 477 4.49 15.98 24.84
N THR A 478 3.69 15.50 25.79
CA THR A 478 2.82 14.36 25.52
C THR A 478 1.65 14.83 24.64
N LEU A 479 1.32 14.08 23.60
CA LEU A 479 0.17 14.39 22.72
C LEU A 479 -1.17 14.50 23.48
N GLU A 480 -1.27 13.92 24.67
CA GLU A 480 -2.43 14.07 25.57
C GLU A 480 -2.64 15.52 26.00
N SER A 481 -1.58 16.29 26.23
CA SER A 481 -1.68 17.71 26.59
C SER A 481 -2.10 18.62 25.43
N LEU A 482 -1.95 18.17 24.18
CA LEU A 482 -2.36 18.93 22.99
C LEU A 482 -3.82 18.64 22.59
N VAL A 483 -4.35 17.46 22.93
CA VAL A 483 -5.73 17.05 22.58
C VAL A 483 -6.77 17.64 23.54
N GLU A 484 -6.40 17.96 24.78
CA GLU A 484 -7.30 18.60 25.76
C GLU A 484 -7.71 20.04 25.42
N ASN A 485 -6.99 20.70 24.50
CA ASN A 485 -7.27 22.09 24.08
C ASN A 485 -7.90 22.24 22.69
N THR A 486 -8.27 21.14 22.03
CA THR A 486 -8.98 21.20 20.74
C THR A 486 -10.28 20.40 20.82
N ASP A 487 -11.35 21.08 21.17
CA ASP A 487 -12.72 20.63 20.87
C ASP A 487 -12.91 20.58 19.34
N PHE A 488 -12.82 19.37 18.76
CA PHE A 488 -13.19 19.05 17.38
C PHE A 488 -14.24 17.93 17.34
#